data_5c3b365eaca030383c866554fc88a466
#
_entry.id   5c3b365eaca030383c866554fc88a466
#
_cell.length_a   1.000
_cell.length_b   1.000
_cell.length_c   1.000
_cell.angle_alpha   90.00
_cell.angle_beta   90.00
_cell.angle_gamma   90.00
#
_symmetry.space_group_name_H-M   'P 1'
#
loop_
_entity.id
_entity.type
_entity.pdbx_description
1 polymer ?
#
loop_
_entity_poly.entity_id
_entity_poly.type
_entity_poly.pdbx_seq_one_letter_code
_entity_poly.pdbx_strand_id
1 'polypeptide(L)'
;MKFNVFAIAGIAALVFALPAVAHHSFAMFDASKTVTLQGSIKEFHWTNPHSWIFLMVPDAGGTPTEWAIELGSPSGLVRQGWVPKTLTPGMNVKIVIRPLKDGKNGGQFLAVTLPDGTQLGDPSTRGGGRGQERVD
;
A
#
# COMPACT_ATOMS: atom_id res chain seq x y z
N MET A 1 -19.40 8.48 -61.24
CA MET A 1 -19.16 7.75 -59.98
C MET A 1 -19.07 8.77 -58.86
N LYS A 2 -20.06 8.78 -57.98
CA LYS A 2 -20.07 9.68 -56.78
C LYS A 2 -19.58 8.83 -55.62
N PHE A 3 -18.36 9.02 -55.18
CA PHE A 3 -17.83 8.39 -53.99
C PHE A 3 -18.40 9.10 -52.72
N ASN A 4 -19.12 8.37 -51.92
CA ASN A 4 -19.70 8.87 -50.67
C ASN A 4 -18.58 9.12 -49.65
N VAL A 5 -18.28 10.39 -49.39
CA VAL A 5 -17.23 10.85 -48.44
C VAL A 5 -17.68 10.70 -46.96
N PHE A 6 -18.89 10.19 -46.70
CA PHE A 6 -19.44 10.10 -45.33
C PHE A 6 -19.06 8.81 -44.56
N ALA A 7 -18.34 7.87 -45.18
CA ALA A 7 -18.01 6.61 -44.52
C ALA A 7 -16.64 6.61 -43.74
N ILE A 8 -15.87 7.70 -43.84
CA ILE A 8 -14.51 7.75 -43.21
C ILE A 8 -14.51 8.48 -41.87
N ALA A 9 -15.57 9.25 -41.54
CA ALA A 9 -15.63 9.99 -40.28
C ALA A 9 -16.02 9.13 -39.05
N GLY A 10 -16.47 7.89 -39.23
CA GLY A 10 -16.92 7.01 -38.14
C GLY A 10 -15.82 6.18 -37.47
N ILE A 11 -14.66 6.05 -38.09
CA ILE A 11 -13.59 5.14 -37.59
C ILE A 11 -12.56 5.89 -36.74
N ALA A 12 -12.47 7.20 -36.84
CA ALA A 12 -11.50 8.01 -36.10
C ALA A 12 -11.87 8.26 -34.63
N ALA A 13 -13.12 7.99 -34.22
CA ALA A 13 -13.60 8.27 -32.85
C ALA A 13 -13.39 7.10 -31.86
N LEU A 14 -12.94 5.94 -32.31
CA LEU A 14 -12.80 4.74 -31.45
C LEU A 14 -11.37 4.50 -30.89
N VAL A 15 -10.41 5.38 -31.19
CA VAL A 15 -8.99 5.12 -30.83
C VAL A 15 -8.56 5.83 -29.53
N PHE A 16 -9.41 6.59 -28.85
CA PHE A 16 -9.05 7.34 -27.63
C PHE A 16 -9.73 6.86 -26.35
N ALA A 17 -10.24 5.65 -26.31
CA ALA A 17 -10.53 5.01 -25.03
C ALA A 17 -9.25 4.33 -24.51
N LEU A 18 -8.25 5.13 -24.17
CA LEU A 18 -7.16 4.63 -23.30
C LEU A 18 -7.82 4.26 -21.97
N PRO A 19 -7.63 3.03 -21.46
CA PRO A 19 -8.04 2.73 -20.10
C PRO A 19 -7.34 3.77 -19.21
N ALA A 20 -8.11 4.60 -18.54
CA ALA A 20 -7.63 5.36 -17.41
C ALA A 20 -7.19 4.31 -16.38
N VAL A 21 -5.91 3.92 -16.43
CA VAL A 21 -5.28 3.19 -15.35
C VAL A 21 -5.45 4.12 -14.16
N ALA A 22 -6.41 3.78 -13.30
CA ALA A 22 -6.58 4.46 -12.04
C ALA A 22 -5.26 4.26 -11.30
N HIS A 23 -4.34 5.21 -11.45
CA HIS A 23 -3.24 5.36 -10.53
C HIS A 23 -3.94 5.58 -9.19
N HIS A 24 -3.93 4.56 -8.34
CA HIS A 24 -4.27 4.71 -6.95
C HIS A 24 -3.36 5.82 -6.44
N SER A 25 -3.92 7.02 -6.38
CA SER A 25 -3.20 8.20 -5.96
C SER A 25 -2.79 7.97 -4.52
N PHE A 26 -1.49 8.07 -4.21
CA PHE A 26 -1.00 8.13 -2.82
C PHE A 26 -1.68 9.24 -2.01
N ALA A 27 -2.51 10.07 -2.67
CA ALA A 27 -3.32 11.12 -2.08
C ALA A 27 -4.34 10.65 -1.04
N MET A 28 -4.72 9.36 -1.04
CA MET A 28 -5.61 8.79 -0.02
C MET A 28 -4.94 8.61 1.34
N PHE A 29 -3.61 8.54 1.41
CA PHE A 29 -2.87 8.40 2.65
C PHE A 29 -2.43 9.76 3.20
N ASP A 30 -2.44 9.90 4.52
CA ASP A 30 -1.98 11.10 5.20
C ASP A 30 -0.44 11.09 5.31
N ALA A 31 0.22 11.78 4.39
CA ALA A 31 1.69 11.83 4.33
C ALA A 31 2.32 12.59 5.52
N SER A 32 1.52 13.36 6.28
CA SER A 32 1.99 14.13 7.44
C SER A 32 1.98 13.31 8.73
N LYS A 33 1.38 12.10 8.71
CA LYS A 33 1.22 11.26 9.89
C LYS A 33 1.83 9.89 9.71
N THR A 34 2.35 9.35 10.81
CA THR A 34 2.69 7.94 10.94
C THR A 34 1.98 7.35 12.14
N VAL A 35 1.53 6.12 12.00
CA VAL A 35 0.90 5.34 13.07
C VAL A 35 1.64 4.02 13.21
N THR A 36 1.95 3.65 14.43
CA THR A 36 2.53 2.33 14.74
C THR A 36 1.42 1.41 15.24
N LEU A 37 1.21 0.33 14.52
CA LEU A 37 0.26 -0.72 14.86
C LEU A 37 1.00 -1.92 15.43
N GLN A 38 0.47 -2.53 16.47
CA GLN A 38 0.97 -3.80 17.00
C GLN A 38 -0.16 -4.81 17.00
N GLY A 39 0.06 -5.96 16.39
CA GLY A 39 -0.98 -6.96 16.24
C GLY A 39 -0.47 -8.25 15.63
N SER A 40 -1.39 -9.16 15.31
CA SER A 40 -1.11 -10.43 14.67
C SER A 40 -1.47 -10.41 13.20
N ILE A 41 -0.64 -11.01 12.37
CA ILE A 41 -0.92 -11.19 10.94
C ILE A 41 -2.13 -12.12 10.81
N LYS A 42 -3.18 -11.64 10.14
CA LYS A 42 -4.30 -12.48 9.69
C LYS A 42 -3.95 -13.13 8.36
N GLU A 43 -3.56 -12.32 7.39
CA GLU A 43 -3.22 -12.76 6.04
C GLU A 43 -2.14 -11.86 5.43
N PHE A 44 -1.32 -12.42 4.56
CA PHE A 44 -0.39 -11.69 3.70
C PHE A 44 -0.64 -12.06 2.25
N HIS A 45 -1.21 -11.15 1.48
CA HIS A 45 -1.49 -11.32 0.07
C HIS A 45 -0.30 -10.85 -0.77
N TRP A 46 0.38 -11.82 -1.39
CA TRP A 46 1.50 -11.58 -2.29
C TRP A 46 0.99 -11.48 -3.73
N THR A 47 0.50 -10.31 -4.13
CA THR A 47 -0.26 -10.11 -5.37
C THR A 47 0.17 -8.86 -6.15
N ASN A 48 -0.02 -8.87 -7.48
CA ASN A 48 0.11 -7.71 -8.34
C ASN A 48 -1.26 -7.01 -8.50
N PRO A 49 -1.28 -5.70 -8.67
CA PRO A 49 -0.16 -4.76 -8.71
C PRO A 49 0.42 -4.44 -7.33
N HIS A 50 -0.32 -4.66 -6.25
CA HIS A 50 0.06 -4.38 -4.88
C HIS A 50 -0.16 -5.59 -3.98
N SER A 51 0.78 -5.81 -3.06
CA SER A 51 0.64 -6.77 -1.97
C SER A 51 -0.10 -6.14 -0.78
N TRP A 52 -0.71 -6.96 0.07
CA TRP A 52 -1.51 -6.48 1.19
C TRP A 52 -1.23 -7.28 2.47
N ILE A 53 -1.16 -6.58 3.59
CA ILE A 53 -1.15 -7.19 4.92
C ILE A 53 -2.51 -6.91 5.57
N PHE A 54 -3.16 -7.96 6.04
CA PHE A 54 -4.32 -7.86 6.93
C PHE A 54 -3.84 -8.15 8.35
N LEU A 55 -3.89 -7.12 9.20
CA LEU A 55 -3.39 -7.15 10.57
C LEU A 55 -4.55 -7.06 11.55
N MET A 56 -4.60 -7.96 12.53
CA MET A 56 -5.54 -7.89 13.65
C MET A 56 -4.91 -7.10 14.79
N VAL A 57 -5.43 -5.91 15.05
CA VAL A 57 -4.93 -4.99 16.07
C VAL A 57 -5.94 -4.93 17.20
N PRO A 58 -5.56 -5.26 18.45
CA PRO A 58 -6.45 -5.08 19.60
C PRO A 58 -6.79 -3.60 19.79
N ASP A 59 -8.06 -3.29 19.99
CA ASP A 59 -8.52 -1.98 20.44
C ASP A 59 -8.23 -1.76 21.94
N ALA A 60 -8.65 -0.62 22.48
CA ALA A 60 -8.47 -0.29 23.89
C ALA A 60 -9.21 -1.27 24.83
N GLY A 61 -10.26 -1.95 24.35
CA GLY A 61 -11.00 -3.00 25.08
C GLY A 61 -10.45 -4.40 24.85
N GLY A 62 -9.41 -4.55 24.03
CA GLY A 62 -8.82 -5.84 23.66
C GLY A 62 -9.53 -6.55 22.51
N THR A 63 -10.56 -5.96 21.91
CA THR A 63 -11.26 -6.53 20.76
C THR A 63 -10.40 -6.37 19.50
N PRO A 64 -10.11 -7.46 18.76
CA PRO A 64 -9.32 -7.35 17.55
C PRO A 64 -10.05 -6.61 16.43
N THR A 65 -9.41 -5.63 15.85
CA THR A 65 -9.91 -4.88 14.69
C THR A 65 -8.98 -5.13 13.50
N GLU A 66 -9.54 -5.42 12.34
CA GLU A 66 -8.77 -5.65 11.12
C GLU A 66 -8.30 -4.33 10.50
N TRP A 67 -7.03 -4.30 10.13
CA TRP A 67 -6.39 -3.23 9.38
C TRP A 67 -5.88 -3.75 8.05
N ALA A 68 -6.24 -3.07 6.95
CA ALA A 68 -5.74 -3.37 5.60
C ALA A 68 -4.59 -2.44 5.24
N ILE A 69 -3.41 -3.01 5.05
CA ILE A 69 -2.16 -2.26 4.83
C ILE A 69 -1.64 -2.57 3.43
N GLU A 70 -1.51 -1.53 2.60
CA GLU A 70 -1.05 -1.62 1.23
C GLU A 70 0.47 -1.55 1.16
N LEU A 71 1.08 -2.49 0.42
CA LEU A 71 2.51 -2.54 0.10
C LEU A 71 2.74 -2.29 -1.40
N GLY A 72 3.99 -2.35 -1.81
CA GLY A 72 4.37 -2.34 -3.21
C GLY A 72 4.09 -3.67 -3.93
N SER A 73 4.50 -3.73 -5.20
CA SER A 73 4.41 -4.96 -6.00
C SER A 73 5.35 -6.05 -5.47
N PRO A 74 5.04 -7.34 -5.71
CA PRO A 74 5.92 -8.44 -5.37
C PRO A 74 7.36 -8.26 -5.85
N SER A 75 7.55 -7.83 -7.09
CA SER A 75 8.89 -7.58 -7.65
C SER A 75 9.65 -6.46 -6.92
N GLY A 76 8.94 -5.44 -6.44
CA GLY A 76 9.52 -4.38 -5.62
C GLY A 76 9.93 -4.87 -4.24
N LEU A 77 9.09 -5.71 -3.63
CA LEU A 77 9.34 -6.28 -2.31
C LEU A 77 10.52 -7.27 -2.34
N VAL A 78 10.64 -8.12 -3.37
CA VAL A 78 11.80 -9.04 -3.53
C VAL A 78 13.12 -8.28 -3.51
N ARG A 79 13.20 -7.14 -4.19
CA ARG A 79 14.40 -6.29 -4.18
C ARG A 79 14.74 -5.71 -2.80
N GLN A 80 13.77 -5.68 -1.91
CA GLN A 80 13.90 -5.22 -0.51
C GLN A 80 14.06 -6.39 0.48
N GLY A 81 14.31 -7.61 -0.01
CA GLY A 81 14.55 -8.79 0.82
C GLY A 81 13.30 -9.55 1.28
N TRP A 82 12.12 -9.21 0.74
CA TRP A 82 10.89 -9.91 1.06
C TRP A 82 10.73 -11.18 0.22
N VAL A 83 10.05 -12.15 0.82
CA VAL A 83 9.58 -13.37 0.15
C VAL A 83 8.10 -13.61 0.53
N PRO A 84 7.35 -14.45 -0.21
CA PRO A 84 5.94 -14.73 0.10
C PRO A 84 5.69 -15.23 1.53
N LYS A 85 6.70 -15.83 2.17
CA LYS A 85 6.62 -16.36 3.54
C LYS A 85 7.22 -15.42 4.60
N THR A 86 7.59 -14.19 4.24
CA THR A 86 8.12 -13.20 5.19
C THR A 86 7.15 -12.96 6.35
N LEU A 87 5.86 -12.91 6.05
CA LEU A 87 4.80 -12.83 7.06
C LEU A 87 3.90 -14.06 6.96
N THR A 88 3.60 -14.64 8.10
CA THR A 88 2.71 -15.81 8.20
C THR A 88 1.57 -15.55 9.18
N PRO A 89 0.38 -16.13 8.96
CA PRO A 89 -0.75 -15.99 9.87
C PRO A 89 -0.36 -16.32 11.31
N GLY A 90 -0.84 -15.50 12.25
CA GLY A 90 -0.55 -15.63 13.68
C GLY A 90 0.75 -14.97 14.15
N MET A 91 1.62 -14.53 13.24
CA MET A 91 2.85 -13.82 13.60
C MET A 91 2.53 -12.47 14.24
N ASN A 92 3.08 -12.19 15.43
CA ASN A 92 2.95 -10.89 16.08
C ASN A 92 4.02 -9.94 15.56
N VAL A 93 3.59 -8.78 15.07
CA VAL A 93 4.48 -7.79 14.44
C VAL A 93 4.14 -6.38 14.91
N LYS A 94 5.10 -5.48 14.70
CA LYS A 94 4.91 -4.05 14.82
C LYS A 94 5.05 -3.44 13.43
N ILE A 95 4.02 -2.73 12.95
CA ILE A 95 3.99 -2.14 11.61
C ILE A 95 3.83 -0.62 11.72
N VAL A 96 4.65 0.12 11.00
CA VAL A 96 4.53 1.58 10.83
C VAL A 96 3.87 1.85 9.48
N ILE A 97 2.83 2.69 9.51
CA ILE A 97 2.03 3.04 8.34
C ILE A 97 1.81 4.55 8.23
N ARG A 98 1.44 5.01 7.04
CA ARG A 98 0.68 6.25 6.84
C ARG A 98 -0.79 5.92 6.82
N PRO A 99 -1.60 6.45 7.73
CA PRO A 99 -3.02 6.10 7.81
C PRO A 99 -3.80 6.66 6.62
N LEU A 100 -4.97 6.08 6.37
CA LEU A 100 -5.96 6.63 5.46
C LEU A 100 -6.47 7.97 6.01
N LYS A 101 -6.68 8.96 5.13
CA LYS A 101 -7.23 10.28 5.48
C LYS A 101 -8.69 10.23 5.93
N ASP A 102 -9.44 9.23 5.47
CA ASP A 102 -10.87 9.06 5.78
C ASP A 102 -11.12 8.40 7.16
N GLY A 103 -10.06 8.08 7.89
CA GLY A 103 -10.13 7.50 9.24
C GLY A 103 -10.47 6.01 9.29
N LYS A 104 -10.59 5.33 8.16
CA LYS A 104 -10.77 3.88 8.12
C LYS A 104 -9.51 3.15 8.57
N ASN A 105 -9.69 1.91 9.03
CA ASN A 105 -8.59 1.05 9.48
C ASN A 105 -7.77 0.54 8.29
N GLY A 106 -6.80 1.34 7.89
CA GLY A 106 -5.92 1.02 6.76
C GLY A 106 -4.83 2.06 6.60
N GLY A 107 -3.88 1.76 5.73
CA GLY A 107 -2.79 2.67 5.45
C GLY A 107 -1.77 2.14 4.46
N GLN A 108 -0.82 2.99 4.14
CA GLN A 108 0.36 2.66 3.35
C GLN A 108 1.45 2.11 4.26
N PHE A 109 2.00 0.96 3.91
CA PHE A 109 3.14 0.36 4.60
C PHE A 109 4.39 1.26 4.53
N LEU A 110 5.09 1.38 5.66
CA LEU A 110 6.41 2.00 5.75
C LEU A 110 7.46 0.99 6.24
N ALA A 111 7.23 0.37 7.39
CA ALA A 111 8.16 -0.58 7.98
C ALA A 111 7.45 -1.64 8.80
N VAL A 112 8.07 -2.81 8.96
CA VAL A 112 7.65 -3.86 9.89
C VAL A 112 8.83 -4.32 10.74
N THR A 113 8.58 -4.56 12.01
CA THR A 113 9.50 -5.26 12.92
C THR A 113 8.92 -6.65 13.21
N LEU A 114 9.68 -7.68 12.84
CA LEU A 114 9.35 -9.09 13.04
C LEU A 114 9.58 -9.52 14.50
N PRO A 115 9.07 -10.68 14.93
CA PRO A 115 9.26 -11.17 16.30
C PRO A 115 10.72 -11.35 16.73
N ASP A 116 11.62 -11.64 15.78
CA ASP A 116 13.07 -11.79 16.01
C ASP A 116 13.82 -10.45 16.07
N GLY A 117 13.11 -9.32 15.91
CA GLY A 117 13.69 -7.98 15.86
C GLY A 117 14.14 -7.52 14.46
N THR A 118 14.07 -8.38 13.45
CA THR A 118 14.38 -8.00 12.06
C THR A 118 13.45 -6.91 11.60
N GLN A 119 13.99 -5.86 10.99
CA GLN A 119 13.21 -4.76 10.42
C GLN A 119 13.28 -4.79 8.89
N LEU A 120 12.12 -4.67 8.24
CA LEU A 120 12.00 -4.51 6.79
C LEU A 120 11.24 -3.21 6.48
N GLY A 121 11.64 -2.55 5.39
CA GLY A 121 11.16 -1.22 5.05
C GLY A 121 11.89 -0.14 5.82
N ASP A 122 11.52 1.11 5.60
CA ASP A 122 12.12 2.27 6.27
C ASP A 122 11.05 3.34 6.50
N PRO A 123 10.75 3.68 7.74
CA PRO A 123 9.76 4.70 8.05
C PRO A 123 10.17 6.11 7.59
N SER A 124 11.47 6.35 7.31
CA SER A 124 12.00 7.65 6.93
C SER A 124 11.99 7.95 5.43
N THR A 125 11.97 6.92 4.56
CA THR A 125 12.31 7.08 3.14
C THR A 125 11.16 7.44 2.20
N ARG A 126 9.91 7.45 2.62
CA ARG A 126 8.75 7.73 1.74
C ARG A 126 7.99 9.01 2.06
N GLY A 127 8.63 9.95 2.73
CA GLY A 127 8.14 11.30 2.90
C GLY A 127 9.10 12.27 2.25
N GLY A 128 8.83 12.74 1.05
CA GLY A 128 9.46 13.95 0.54
C GLY A 128 9.09 15.13 1.44
N GLY A 129 9.85 15.34 2.49
CA GLY A 129 9.72 16.42 3.44
C GLY A 129 10.96 16.39 4.31
N ARG A 130 11.93 17.28 4.02
CA ARG A 130 13.07 17.55 4.87
C ARG A 130 12.59 17.95 6.26
N GLY A 131 13.05 17.24 7.26
CA GLY A 131 12.80 17.55 8.65
C GLY A 131 13.47 16.50 9.53
N GLN A 132 14.80 16.34 9.39
CA GLN A 132 15.58 15.71 10.46
C GLN A 132 15.76 16.76 11.55
N GLU A 133 15.02 16.65 12.61
CA GLU A 133 15.42 17.19 13.89
C GLU A 133 16.10 16.06 14.66
N ARG A 134 17.44 16.06 14.63
CA ARG A 134 18.23 15.37 15.63
C ARG A 134 18.10 16.19 16.90
N VAL A 135 17.57 15.58 17.91
CA VAL A 135 17.74 16.07 19.28
C VAL A 135 18.91 15.32 19.87
N ASP A 136 19.98 16.06 20.15
CA ASP A 136 21.16 15.63 20.90
C ASP A 136 20.81 15.24 22.34
#